data_f113b0b40a42856f1bf312b9f88a34d2
#
_entry.id   f113b0b40a42856f1bf312b9f88a34d2
#
_cell.length_a   1.000
_cell.length_b   1.000
_cell.length_c   1.000
_cell.angle_alpha   90.00
_cell.angle_beta   90.00
_cell.angle_gamma   90.00
#
_symmetry.space_group_name_H-M   'P 1'
#
loop_
_entity.id
_entity.type
_entity.pdbx_description
1 polymer ?
#
loop_
_entity_poly.entity_id
_entity_poly.type
_entity_poly.pdbx_seq_one_letter_code
_entity_poly.pdbx_strand_id
1 'polypeptide(L)'
;MYDTIIINAPQAQSITISTAKAANNVEVSPDPVSQATQDAATTSTTQPLPEEIIKKRLQEQWEPKKKDNVFLSNIYIAADMANSKNKATRLRNCARWLEFAIAEGQPAKLVKTSSCHVRLCPVCQWRRSLATFRTLARVYSSPAVTRHKHLFLTLTQRNVSAAELGAELNRISAAWSRLTRRKALSCVKGYTKTVEITRNQKTGEYHPHIHAILSVPQSYGRKEYITRREWQELWSDVMHLDYLPEVHIKAIKKVTGKTVAEVAKYSVKPADYLSKSADMAKKIVEELDNVLDGKRFVSLGGIISEENKKINNGKNPEDLDELTDDDGDWIEWEKVVYEYNFGSGVYERLSV
;
A
#
# COMPACT_ATOMS: atom_id res chain seq x y z
N MET A 1 -7.42 -0.08 22.02
CA MET A 1 -7.30 -1.43 21.47
C MET A 1 -7.20 -1.26 19.95
N TYR A 2 -5.99 -1.42 19.38
CA TYR A 2 -5.73 -1.18 17.96
C TYR A 2 -5.85 -2.52 17.26
N ASP A 3 -6.90 -2.68 16.45
CA ASP A 3 -7.03 -3.86 15.58
C ASP A 3 -5.92 -3.86 14.55
N THR A 4 -5.06 -4.83 14.68
CA THR A 4 -3.96 -5.10 13.75
C THR A 4 -4.54 -5.74 12.50
N ILE A 5 -4.72 -4.95 11.45
CA ILE A 5 -5.00 -5.53 10.12
C ILE A 5 -3.71 -6.18 9.64
N ILE A 6 -3.68 -7.50 9.69
CA ILE A 6 -2.63 -8.31 9.07
C ILE A 6 -2.83 -8.22 7.56
N ILE A 7 -2.04 -7.39 6.90
CA ILE A 7 -1.82 -7.53 5.47
C ILE A 7 -0.90 -8.73 5.34
N ASN A 8 -1.44 -9.90 4.99
CA ASN A 8 -0.64 -11.04 4.57
C ASN A 8 0.07 -10.63 3.27
N ALA A 9 1.27 -10.07 3.42
CA ALA A 9 2.21 -10.00 2.33
C ALA A 9 2.65 -11.44 2.01
N PRO A 10 2.78 -11.83 0.75
CA PRO A 10 3.42 -13.09 0.42
C PRO A 10 4.80 -13.09 1.07
N GLN A 11 5.13 -14.21 1.73
CA GLN A 11 6.38 -14.40 2.44
C GLN A 11 7.54 -14.01 1.52
N ALA A 12 8.29 -12.97 1.92
CA ALA A 12 9.57 -12.67 1.32
C ALA A 12 10.49 -13.87 1.60
N GLN A 13 10.83 -14.61 0.56
CA GLN A 13 11.87 -15.62 0.63
C GLN A 13 13.14 -14.93 1.11
N SER A 14 13.66 -15.38 2.24
CA SER A 14 14.95 -14.97 2.77
C SER A 14 16.05 -15.42 1.81
N ILE A 15 16.64 -14.48 1.09
CA ILE A 15 17.87 -14.72 0.33
C ILE A 15 19.00 -14.83 1.36
N THR A 16 19.41 -16.04 1.65
CA THR A 16 20.61 -16.33 2.46
C THR A 16 21.82 -16.14 1.57
N ILE A 17 22.53 -15.04 1.72
CA ILE A 17 23.85 -14.87 1.11
C ILE A 17 24.84 -15.67 1.95
N SER A 18 25.28 -16.80 1.41
CA SER A 18 26.36 -17.59 1.95
C SER A 18 27.69 -16.87 1.70
N THR A 19 28.31 -16.34 2.76
CA THR A 19 29.72 -15.94 2.72
C THR A 19 30.58 -17.16 2.99
N ALA A 20 31.24 -17.65 1.96
CA ALA A 20 32.29 -18.65 2.08
C ALA A 20 33.49 -18.08 2.85
N LYS A 21 33.88 -18.70 3.94
CA LYS A 21 35.22 -18.59 4.51
C LYS A 21 35.89 -19.96 4.44
N ALA A 22 36.99 -19.99 3.72
CA ALA A 22 37.90 -21.12 3.66
C ALA A 22 38.68 -21.23 4.97
N ALA A 23 38.91 -22.45 5.46
CA ALA A 23 40.21 -23.00 5.73
C ALA A 23 40.18 -24.22 6.67
N ASN A 24 40.85 -25.25 6.16
CA ASN A 24 41.73 -26.23 6.82
C ASN A 24 41.20 -27.49 7.53
N ASN A 25 41.48 -28.56 6.81
CA ASN A 25 41.82 -29.96 7.15
C ASN A 25 42.09 -30.31 8.61
N VAL A 26 41.51 -31.45 9.06
CA VAL A 26 42.21 -32.60 9.63
C VAL A 26 41.36 -33.86 9.41
N GLU A 27 41.97 -34.89 8.79
CA GLU A 27 41.49 -36.28 8.66
C GLU A 27 41.45 -37.01 10.00
N VAL A 28 40.47 -37.88 10.18
CA VAL A 28 40.62 -39.22 10.82
C VAL A 28 39.36 -40.05 10.45
N SER A 29 39.57 -41.23 9.83
CA SER A 29 38.61 -42.35 9.67
C SER A 29 39.03 -43.49 10.67
N PRO A 30 38.40 -44.72 10.70
CA PRO A 30 37.07 -45.16 10.27
C PRO A 30 36.29 -46.06 11.29
N ASP A 31 35.01 -46.33 10.95
CA ASP A 31 34.18 -47.57 11.10
C ASP A 31 33.85 -48.21 12.48
N PRO A 32 32.82 -49.10 12.63
CA PRO A 32 31.79 -49.56 11.67
C PRO A 32 30.33 -49.71 12.21
N VAL A 33 29.40 -49.82 11.26
CA VAL A 33 28.16 -50.64 11.19
C VAL A 33 27.22 -50.76 12.40
N SER A 34 26.00 -50.27 12.22
CA SER A 34 24.78 -51.04 12.54
C SER A 34 23.59 -50.58 11.70
N GLN A 35 22.99 -51.56 11.04
CA GLN A 35 21.74 -51.44 10.26
C GLN A 35 20.57 -51.10 11.20
N ALA A 36 19.80 -50.10 10.85
CA ALA A 36 18.42 -49.98 11.26
C ALA A 36 17.62 -49.37 10.08
N THR A 37 16.86 -50.24 9.45
CA THR A 37 15.77 -49.92 8.54
C THR A 37 14.79 -49.03 9.26
N GLN A 38 14.62 -47.80 8.77
CA GLN A 38 13.49 -46.97 9.12
C GLN A 38 12.87 -46.45 7.84
N ASP A 39 11.60 -46.79 7.67
CA ASP A 39 10.70 -46.32 6.63
C ASP A 39 10.70 -44.81 6.62
N ALA A 40 11.34 -44.20 5.63
CA ALA A 40 11.16 -42.77 5.32
C ALA A 40 9.83 -42.64 4.62
N ALA A 41 8.79 -42.29 5.38
CA ALA A 41 7.58 -41.74 4.82
C ALA A 41 7.95 -40.45 4.10
N THR A 42 8.10 -40.52 2.79
CA THR A 42 8.31 -39.40 1.89
C THR A 42 7.00 -38.58 1.88
N THR A 43 6.91 -37.61 2.76
CA THR A 43 5.87 -36.58 2.67
C THR A 43 6.22 -35.75 1.43
N SER A 44 5.70 -36.20 0.29
CA SER A 44 5.71 -35.42 -0.95
C SER A 44 4.90 -34.14 -0.70
N THR A 45 5.59 -33.08 -0.39
CA THR A 45 5.00 -31.73 -0.39
C THR A 45 4.84 -31.33 -1.84
N THR A 46 3.77 -31.81 -2.46
CA THR A 46 3.39 -31.45 -3.83
C THR A 46 3.16 -29.93 -3.82
N GLN A 47 3.97 -29.18 -4.56
CA GLN A 47 3.71 -27.75 -4.74
C GLN A 47 2.33 -27.59 -5.38
N PRO A 48 1.47 -26.68 -4.86
CA PRO A 48 0.15 -26.50 -5.40
C PRO A 48 0.22 -26.10 -6.87
N LEU A 49 -0.69 -26.64 -7.67
CA LEU A 49 -0.78 -26.31 -9.10
C LEU A 49 -1.01 -24.82 -9.31
N PRO A 50 -0.47 -24.20 -10.37
CA PRO A 50 -0.65 -22.77 -10.64
C PRO A 50 -2.11 -22.30 -10.58
N GLU A 51 -3.05 -23.11 -11.05
CA GLU A 51 -4.49 -22.81 -10.98
C GLU A 51 -5.05 -22.77 -9.55
N GLU A 52 -4.59 -23.64 -8.67
CA GLU A 52 -5.01 -23.64 -7.25
C GLU A 52 -4.54 -22.36 -6.56
N ILE A 53 -3.33 -21.92 -6.88
CA ILE A 53 -2.77 -20.63 -6.38
C ILE A 53 -3.63 -19.48 -6.89
N ILE A 54 -4.02 -19.48 -8.18
CA ILE A 54 -4.90 -18.45 -8.74
C ILE A 54 -6.25 -18.47 -8.04
N LYS A 55 -6.91 -19.62 -7.90
CA LYS A 55 -8.20 -19.75 -7.23
C LYS A 55 -8.16 -19.20 -5.81
N LYS A 56 -7.14 -19.56 -5.04
CA LYS A 56 -6.92 -19.01 -3.69
C LYS A 56 -6.75 -17.50 -3.72
N ARG A 57 -5.94 -16.97 -4.64
CA ARG A 57 -5.73 -15.51 -4.81
C ARG A 57 -7.02 -14.78 -5.20
N LEU A 58 -7.87 -15.40 -6.05
CA LEU A 58 -9.18 -14.85 -6.40
C LEU A 58 -10.09 -14.77 -5.17
N GLN A 59 -10.26 -15.85 -4.44
CA GLN A 59 -11.13 -15.93 -3.27
C GLN A 59 -10.69 -14.99 -2.12
N GLU A 60 -9.41 -14.95 -1.80
CA GLU A 60 -8.90 -14.18 -0.66
C GLU A 60 -8.69 -12.69 -0.97
N GLN A 61 -8.31 -12.34 -2.19
CA GLN A 61 -7.86 -10.99 -2.50
C GLN A 61 -8.81 -10.22 -3.43
N TRP A 62 -9.36 -10.86 -4.46
CA TRP A 62 -10.13 -10.18 -5.49
C TRP A 62 -11.64 -10.16 -5.22
N GLU A 63 -12.24 -11.30 -4.92
CA GLU A 63 -13.68 -11.43 -4.75
C GLU A 63 -14.25 -10.54 -3.65
N PRO A 64 -13.65 -10.44 -2.44
CA PRO A 64 -14.17 -9.54 -1.42
C PRO A 64 -14.22 -8.09 -1.89
N LYS A 65 -13.15 -7.61 -2.53
CA LYS A 65 -13.06 -6.25 -3.04
C LYS A 65 -13.97 -6.00 -4.24
N LYS A 66 -14.18 -7.04 -5.07
CA LYS A 66 -15.11 -6.98 -6.18
C LYS A 66 -16.57 -6.93 -5.71
N LYS A 67 -16.93 -7.68 -4.66
CA LYS A 67 -18.24 -7.59 -3.99
C LYS A 67 -18.48 -6.19 -3.44
N ASP A 68 -17.51 -5.63 -2.74
CA ASP A 68 -17.55 -4.24 -2.25
C ASP A 68 -17.70 -3.25 -3.39
N ASN A 69 -17.04 -3.50 -4.52
CA ASN A 69 -17.11 -2.65 -5.71
C ASN A 69 -18.48 -2.69 -6.39
N VAL A 70 -19.11 -3.86 -6.44
CA VAL A 70 -20.50 -4.01 -6.93
C VAL A 70 -21.46 -3.28 -6.00
N PHE A 71 -21.32 -3.42 -4.68
CA PHE A 71 -22.11 -2.69 -3.71
C PHE A 71 -21.95 -1.18 -3.89
N LEU A 72 -20.72 -0.69 -4.00
CA LEU A 72 -20.43 0.73 -4.23
C LEU A 72 -21.05 1.22 -5.55
N SER A 73 -21.02 0.41 -6.61
CA SER A 73 -21.68 0.73 -7.89
C SER A 73 -23.18 1.02 -7.70
N ASN A 74 -23.88 0.20 -6.88
CA ASN A 74 -25.29 0.41 -6.56
C ASN A 74 -25.51 1.70 -5.76
N ILE A 75 -24.60 2.04 -4.84
CA ILE A 75 -24.64 3.33 -4.13
C ILE A 75 -24.53 4.51 -5.11
N TYR A 76 -23.63 4.44 -6.09
CA TYR A 76 -23.49 5.47 -7.11
C TYR A 76 -24.72 5.57 -8.04
N ILE A 77 -25.43 4.46 -8.31
CA ILE A 77 -26.71 4.50 -9.06
C ILE A 77 -27.77 5.26 -8.27
N ALA A 78 -27.82 5.05 -6.95
CA ALA A 78 -28.80 5.68 -6.05
C ALA A 78 -28.41 7.12 -5.64
N ALA A 79 -27.15 7.52 -5.86
CA ALA A 79 -26.64 8.83 -5.49
C ALA A 79 -27.07 9.92 -6.50
N ASP A 80 -27.45 11.09 -5.97
CA ASP A 80 -27.78 12.27 -6.79
C ASP A 80 -26.53 13.15 -6.96
N MET A 81 -25.57 12.66 -7.73
CA MET A 81 -24.30 13.35 -8.00
C MET A 81 -24.02 13.43 -9.49
N ALA A 82 -23.31 14.50 -9.89
CA ALA A 82 -22.82 14.62 -11.27
C ALA A 82 -21.95 13.39 -11.64
N ASN A 83 -22.20 12.83 -12.82
CA ASN A 83 -21.47 11.66 -13.33
C ASN A 83 -21.62 10.36 -12.52
N SER A 84 -22.51 10.28 -11.52
CA SER A 84 -22.67 9.10 -10.68
C SER A 84 -22.96 7.83 -11.47
N LYS A 85 -23.87 7.90 -12.46
CA LYS A 85 -24.20 6.75 -13.34
C LYS A 85 -22.99 6.26 -14.16
N ASN A 86 -22.18 7.18 -14.66
CA ASN A 86 -20.95 6.82 -15.38
C ASN A 86 -19.93 6.14 -14.42
N LYS A 87 -19.73 6.72 -13.22
CA LYS A 87 -18.88 6.13 -12.19
C LYS A 87 -19.39 4.74 -11.79
N ALA A 88 -20.68 4.55 -11.63
CA ALA A 88 -21.31 3.26 -11.35
C ALA A 88 -20.99 2.21 -12.43
N THR A 89 -21.14 2.55 -13.70
CA THR A 89 -20.83 1.66 -14.82
C THR A 89 -19.33 1.31 -14.83
N ARG A 90 -18.46 2.28 -14.62
CA ARG A 90 -17.01 2.07 -14.54
C ARG A 90 -16.65 1.15 -13.36
N LEU A 91 -17.24 1.37 -12.19
CA LEU A 91 -17.07 0.51 -11.01
C LEU A 91 -17.50 -0.94 -11.31
N ARG A 92 -18.68 -1.13 -11.89
CA ARG A 92 -19.18 -2.47 -12.24
C ARG A 92 -18.24 -3.22 -13.19
N ASN A 93 -17.60 -2.50 -14.12
CA ASN A 93 -16.64 -3.07 -15.07
C ASN A 93 -15.21 -3.17 -14.53
N CYS A 94 -14.89 -2.57 -13.38
CA CYS A 94 -13.57 -2.64 -12.78
C CYS A 94 -13.25 -4.06 -12.33
N ALA A 95 -12.13 -4.60 -12.77
CA ALA A 95 -11.75 -6.00 -12.55
C ALA A 95 -12.89 -6.98 -12.88
N ARG A 96 -13.61 -6.72 -13.97
CA ARG A 96 -14.63 -7.66 -14.46
C ARG A 96 -13.97 -8.94 -14.93
N TRP A 97 -12.82 -8.86 -15.54
CA TRP A 97 -12.00 -9.97 -15.98
C TRP A 97 -10.54 -9.79 -15.53
N LEU A 98 -9.88 -10.92 -15.33
CA LEU A 98 -8.49 -11.02 -14.89
C LEU A 98 -7.77 -12.02 -15.81
N GLU A 99 -6.73 -11.59 -16.49
CA GLU A 99 -5.88 -12.44 -17.32
C GLU A 99 -4.60 -12.77 -16.55
N PHE A 100 -4.35 -14.04 -16.33
CA PHE A 100 -3.12 -14.52 -15.71
C PHE A 100 -2.27 -15.24 -16.75
N ALA A 101 -0.97 -15.10 -16.64
CA ALA A 101 0.02 -15.91 -17.32
C ALA A 101 0.51 -16.99 -16.33
N ILE A 102 0.55 -18.23 -16.80
CA ILE A 102 1.02 -19.39 -16.05
C ILE A 102 2.11 -20.12 -16.85
N ALA A 103 3.15 -20.59 -16.16
CA ALA A 103 4.18 -21.44 -16.71
C ALA A 103 4.60 -22.44 -15.65
N GLU A 104 5.06 -23.62 -16.08
CA GLU A 104 5.48 -24.68 -15.18
C GLU A 104 6.61 -24.22 -14.25
N GLY A 105 6.47 -24.50 -12.97
CA GLY A 105 7.46 -24.11 -11.95
C GLY A 105 7.53 -22.61 -11.65
N GLN A 106 6.67 -21.79 -12.24
CA GLN A 106 6.65 -20.35 -12.03
C GLN A 106 5.38 -19.88 -11.29
N PRO A 107 5.46 -18.82 -10.48
CA PRO A 107 4.26 -18.23 -9.88
C PRO A 107 3.39 -17.59 -10.95
N ALA A 108 2.06 -17.81 -10.88
CA ALA A 108 1.11 -17.19 -11.79
C ALA A 108 1.17 -15.67 -11.70
N LYS A 109 1.30 -15.00 -12.84
CA LYS A 109 1.41 -13.53 -12.99
C LYS A 109 0.08 -12.95 -13.50
N LEU A 110 -0.42 -11.89 -12.88
CA LEU A 110 -1.53 -11.11 -13.45
C LEU A 110 -0.98 -10.23 -14.57
N VAL A 111 -1.41 -10.47 -15.80
CA VAL A 111 -0.91 -9.73 -16.98
C VAL A 111 -1.88 -8.66 -17.45
N LYS A 112 -3.19 -8.82 -17.21
CA LYS A 112 -4.17 -7.81 -17.66
C LYS A 112 -5.44 -7.79 -16.81
N THR A 113 -6.01 -6.60 -16.63
CA THR A 113 -7.34 -6.40 -16.04
C THR A 113 -7.83 -4.99 -16.33
N SER A 114 -9.12 -4.75 -16.16
CA SER A 114 -9.72 -3.42 -16.27
C SER A 114 -9.63 -2.64 -14.96
N SER A 115 -9.32 -1.33 -15.03
CA SER A 115 -9.30 -0.40 -13.91
C SER A 115 -10.25 0.76 -14.15
N CYS A 116 -11.08 1.09 -13.16
CA CYS A 116 -12.06 2.17 -13.29
C CYS A 116 -11.53 3.55 -12.91
N HIS A 117 -10.43 3.61 -12.18
CA HIS A 117 -9.84 4.83 -11.63
C HIS A 117 -10.76 5.69 -10.75
N VAL A 118 -11.96 5.21 -10.40
CA VAL A 118 -12.83 5.87 -9.42
C VAL A 118 -12.11 5.88 -8.08
N ARG A 119 -12.09 7.04 -7.41
CA ARG A 119 -11.23 7.24 -6.23
C ARG A 119 -11.61 6.32 -5.07
N LEU A 120 -12.90 6.13 -4.85
CA LEU A 120 -13.44 5.25 -3.81
C LEU A 120 -13.49 3.76 -4.19
N CYS A 121 -13.11 3.37 -5.42
CA CYS A 121 -13.15 1.97 -5.84
C CYS A 121 -12.25 1.08 -4.96
N PRO A 122 -12.77 0.09 -4.20
CA PRO A 122 -11.99 -0.80 -3.34
C PRO A 122 -10.89 -1.54 -4.09
N VAL A 123 -11.18 -2.02 -5.30
CA VAL A 123 -10.19 -2.70 -6.16
C VAL A 123 -9.06 -1.76 -6.56
N CYS A 124 -9.39 -0.57 -7.09
CA CYS A 124 -8.38 0.40 -7.51
C CYS A 124 -7.55 0.93 -6.33
N GLN A 125 -8.17 1.18 -5.18
CA GLN A 125 -7.45 1.60 -3.98
C GLN A 125 -6.46 0.53 -3.51
N TRP A 126 -6.91 -0.74 -3.46
CA TRP A 126 -6.03 -1.85 -3.11
C TRP A 126 -4.85 -1.97 -4.08
N ARG A 127 -5.09 -1.88 -5.39
CA ARG A 127 -4.01 -1.92 -6.39
C ARG A 127 -3.05 -0.74 -6.25
N ARG A 128 -3.56 0.48 -6.00
CA ARG A 128 -2.70 1.65 -5.69
C ARG A 128 -1.83 1.42 -4.46
N SER A 129 -2.41 0.87 -3.39
CA SER A 129 -1.67 0.55 -2.17
C SER A 129 -0.55 -0.47 -2.45
N LEU A 130 -0.81 -1.51 -3.26
CA LEU A 130 0.21 -2.48 -3.68
C LEU A 130 1.29 -1.85 -4.57
N ALA A 131 0.92 -1.01 -5.53
CA ALA A 131 1.87 -0.30 -6.39
C ALA A 131 2.78 0.60 -5.57
N THR A 132 2.18 1.41 -4.69
CA THR A 132 2.90 2.28 -3.77
C THR A 132 3.85 1.47 -2.88
N PHE A 133 3.37 0.36 -2.31
CA PHE A 133 4.20 -0.52 -1.49
C PHE A 133 5.40 -1.07 -2.26
N ARG A 134 5.18 -1.65 -3.45
CA ARG A 134 6.26 -2.22 -4.29
C ARG A 134 7.31 -1.17 -4.65
N THR A 135 6.86 -0.01 -5.12
CA THR A 135 7.75 1.11 -5.47
C THR A 135 8.57 1.57 -4.28
N LEU A 136 7.92 1.85 -3.14
CA LEU A 136 8.60 2.31 -1.95
C LEU A 136 9.52 1.25 -1.35
N ALA A 137 9.15 -0.03 -1.37
CA ALA A 137 10.02 -1.12 -0.92
C ALA A 137 11.33 -1.15 -1.72
N ARG A 138 11.28 -0.99 -3.05
CA ARG A 138 12.47 -0.90 -3.91
C ARG A 138 13.29 0.35 -3.60
N VAL A 139 12.65 1.51 -3.47
CA VAL A 139 13.32 2.79 -3.15
C VAL A 139 14.04 2.70 -1.81
N TYR A 140 13.36 2.21 -0.76
CA TYR A 140 13.95 2.10 0.58
C TYR A 140 14.98 0.98 0.72
N SER A 141 15.06 0.05 -0.23
CA SER A 141 16.10 -0.98 -0.27
C SER A 141 17.35 -0.53 -1.01
N SER A 142 17.32 0.62 -1.69
CA SER A 142 18.47 1.10 -2.47
C SER A 142 19.62 1.57 -1.57
N PRO A 143 20.89 1.39 -2.00
CA PRO A 143 22.07 1.84 -1.25
C PRO A 143 22.06 3.36 -0.97
N ALA A 144 21.51 4.15 -1.88
CA ALA A 144 21.41 5.60 -1.71
C ALA A 144 20.53 6.01 -0.52
N VAL A 145 19.51 5.21 -0.22
CA VAL A 145 18.55 5.49 0.86
C VAL A 145 18.94 4.78 2.16
N THR A 146 19.38 3.51 2.11
CA THR A 146 19.69 2.71 3.30
C THR A 146 20.85 3.27 4.13
N ARG A 147 21.73 4.09 3.55
CA ARG A 147 22.80 4.79 4.28
C ARG A 147 22.32 5.91 5.22
N HIS A 148 21.03 6.24 5.20
CA HIS A 148 20.42 7.26 6.06
C HIS A 148 19.72 6.65 7.27
N LYS A 149 19.55 7.43 8.33
CA LYS A 149 18.59 7.12 9.38
C LYS A 149 17.20 7.51 8.92
N HIS A 150 16.20 6.84 9.47
CA HIS A 150 14.80 7.11 9.14
C HIS A 150 13.99 7.41 10.41
N LEU A 151 13.06 8.35 10.27
CA LEU A 151 12.10 8.69 11.32
C LEU A 151 10.70 8.45 10.77
N PHE A 152 9.83 7.86 11.56
CA PHE A 152 8.39 7.80 11.26
C PHE A 152 7.71 8.95 11.98
N LEU A 153 7.01 9.78 11.25
CA LEU A 153 6.33 10.97 11.73
C LEU A 153 4.84 10.87 11.44
N THR A 154 4.00 11.13 12.46
CA THR A 154 2.55 11.32 12.30
C THR A 154 2.20 12.73 12.75
N LEU A 155 1.55 13.48 11.87
CA LEU A 155 1.05 14.84 12.14
C LEU A 155 -0.47 14.84 12.08
N THR A 156 -1.09 15.34 13.13
CA THR A 156 -2.55 15.38 13.23
C THR A 156 -3.06 16.80 13.47
N GLN A 157 -4.37 16.98 13.39
CA GLN A 157 -5.12 18.19 13.78
C GLN A 157 -6.51 17.75 14.26
N ARG A 158 -7.36 18.72 14.67
CA ARG A 158 -8.74 18.45 15.07
C ARG A 158 -9.54 17.86 13.92
N ASN A 159 -10.59 17.11 14.27
CA ASN A 159 -11.56 16.62 13.30
C ASN A 159 -12.24 17.80 12.60
N VAL A 160 -12.72 17.54 11.41
CA VAL A 160 -13.46 18.50 10.58
C VAL A 160 -14.76 17.89 10.08
N SER A 161 -15.75 18.73 9.81
CA SER A 161 -16.99 18.31 9.16
C SER A 161 -16.75 17.92 7.69
N ALA A 162 -17.72 17.23 7.08
CA ALA A 162 -17.68 16.89 5.65
C ALA A 162 -17.53 18.13 4.76
N ALA A 163 -18.20 19.22 5.12
CA ALA A 163 -18.15 20.48 4.35
C ALA A 163 -16.75 21.13 4.37
N GLU A 164 -16.00 20.96 5.47
CA GLU A 164 -14.67 21.54 5.65
C GLU A 164 -13.54 20.65 5.13
N LEU A 165 -13.80 19.34 4.92
CA LEU A 165 -12.77 18.35 4.58
C LEU A 165 -11.95 18.75 3.35
N GLY A 166 -12.59 19.27 2.31
CA GLY A 166 -11.91 19.68 1.07
C GLY A 166 -10.91 20.80 1.29
N ALA A 167 -11.31 21.82 2.05
CA ALA A 167 -10.45 22.96 2.43
C ALA A 167 -9.31 22.50 3.33
N GLU A 168 -9.60 21.60 4.29
CA GLU A 168 -8.60 21.05 5.21
C GLU A 168 -7.52 20.25 4.50
N LEU A 169 -7.87 19.40 3.54
CA LEU A 169 -6.89 18.66 2.75
C LEU A 169 -5.96 19.58 1.97
N ASN A 170 -6.48 20.69 1.44
CA ASN A 170 -5.67 21.71 0.77
C ASN A 170 -4.75 22.42 1.77
N ARG A 171 -5.27 22.78 2.96
CA ARG A 171 -4.51 23.39 4.05
C ARG A 171 -3.35 22.49 4.51
N ILE A 172 -3.60 21.21 4.73
CA ILE A 172 -2.58 20.19 5.09
C ILE A 172 -1.50 20.09 4.01
N SER A 173 -1.89 20.07 2.74
CA SER A 173 -0.93 19.99 1.64
C SER A 173 -0.05 21.22 1.54
N ALA A 174 -0.61 22.42 1.70
CA ALA A 174 0.12 23.67 1.72
C ALA A 174 1.02 23.79 2.96
N ALA A 175 0.53 23.36 4.14
CA ALA A 175 1.31 23.33 5.38
C ALA A 175 2.52 22.40 5.28
N TRP A 176 2.36 21.20 4.70
CA TRP A 176 3.49 20.30 4.43
C TRP A 176 4.55 20.97 3.56
N SER A 177 4.13 21.66 2.50
CA SER A 177 5.04 22.38 1.63
C SER A 177 5.77 23.53 2.34
N ARG A 178 5.13 24.20 3.31
CA ARG A 178 5.76 25.21 4.16
C ARG A 178 6.72 24.56 5.16
N LEU A 179 6.31 23.47 5.79
CA LEU A 179 7.10 22.73 6.78
C LEU A 179 8.44 22.26 6.20
N THR A 180 8.42 21.63 5.03
CA THR A 180 9.62 21.10 4.38
C THR A 180 10.64 22.17 3.97
N ARG A 181 10.23 23.43 3.91
CA ARG A 181 11.12 24.58 3.63
C ARG A 181 11.64 25.28 4.89
N ARG A 182 11.21 24.87 6.08
CA ARG A 182 11.71 25.46 7.33
C ARG A 182 13.18 25.08 7.54
N LYS A 183 13.99 26.05 8.04
CA LYS A 183 15.41 25.84 8.38
C LYS A 183 15.60 24.67 9.34
N ALA A 184 14.68 24.46 10.28
CA ALA A 184 14.71 23.34 11.21
C ALA A 184 14.72 21.97 10.50
N LEU A 185 14.15 21.85 9.28
CA LEU A 185 14.11 20.64 8.50
C LEU A 185 15.25 20.51 7.47
N SER A 186 16.26 21.39 7.50
CA SER A 186 17.41 21.33 6.58
C SER A 186 18.21 20.02 6.67
N CYS A 187 18.11 19.32 7.82
CA CYS A 187 18.68 18.00 8.02
C CYS A 187 17.91 16.88 7.30
N VAL A 188 16.65 17.09 6.89
CA VAL A 188 15.85 16.10 6.18
C VAL A 188 16.32 16.02 4.73
N LYS A 189 16.89 14.89 4.34
CA LYS A 189 17.46 14.65 3.00
C LYS A 189 16.42 14.13 2.01
N GLY A 190 15.33 13.58 2.50
CA GLY A 190 14.22 13.13 1.67
C GLY A 190 13.06 12.61 2.52
N TYR A 191 11.91 12.45 1.90
CA TYR A 191 10.71 11.97 2.58
C TYR A 191 9.77 11.21 1.66
N THR A 192 9.00 10.32 2.26
CA THR A 192 7.70 9.85 1.76
C THR A 192 6.63 10.40 2.68
N LYS A 193 5.61 11.05 2.13
CA LYS A 193 4.46 11.57 2.87
C LYS A 193 3.17 10.99 2.30
N THR A 194 2.28 10.54 3.16
CA THR A 194 0.93 10.06 2.82
C THR A 194 -0.11 10.78 3.68
N VAL A 195 -1.26 11.10 3.10
CA VAL A 195 -2.43 11.57 3.85
C VAL A 195 -3.42 10.42 3.99
N GLU A 196 -3.78 10.10 5.21
CA GLU A 196 -4.87 9.17 5.56
C GLU A 196 -6.03 9.97 6.13
N ILE A 197 -7.25 9.59 5.78
CA ILE A 197 -8.49 10.20 6.27
C ILE A 197 -9.27 9.10 6.98
N THR A 198 -9.51 9.25 8.27
CA THR A 198 -10.40 8.37 9.02
C THR A 198 -11.70 9.09 9.34
N ARG A 199 -12.79 8.34 9.47
CA ARG A 199 -14.10 8.87 9.83
C ARG A 199 -14.48 8.42 11.23
N ASN A 200 -14.86 9.34 12.09
CA ASN A 200 -15.42 9.03 13.39
C ASN A 200 -16.85 8.51 13.19
N GLN A 201 -17.07 7.24 13.51
CA GLN A 201 -18.37 6.59 13.31
C GLN A 201 -19.48 7.14 14.21
N LYS A 202 -19.13 7.80 15.32
CA LYS A 202 -20.09 8.38 16.27
C LYS A 202 -20.50 9.81 15.88
N THR A 203 -19.50 10.67 15.57
CA THR A 203 -19.76 12.08 15.25
C THR A 203 -19.97 12.32 13.77
N GLY A 204 -19.50 11.42 12.91
CA GLY A 204 -19.51 11.59 11.47
C GLY A 204 -18.40 12.49 10.93
N GLU A 205 -17.59 13.06 11.80
CA GLU A 205 -16.48 13.94 11.44
C GLU A 205 -15.32 13.17 10.83
N TYR A 206 -14.51 13.88 10.05
CA TYR A 206 -13.32 13.34 9.40
C TYR A 206 -12.05 13.81 10.09
N HIS A 207 -11.08 12.90 10.21
CA HIS A 207 -9.77 13.16 10.78
C HIS A 207 -8.67 12.89 9.74
N PRO A 208 -8.35 13.87 8.86
CA PRO A 208 -7.22 13.74 7.97
C PRO A 208 -5.92 13.93 8.75
N HIS A 209 -4.92 13.08 8.49
CA HIS A 209 -3.60 13.14 9.13
C HIS A 209 -2.50 12.70 8.18
N ILE A 210 -1.27 13.10 8.49
CA ILE A 210 -0.11 12.75 7.70
C ILE A 210 0.65 11.62 8.37
N HIS A 211 1.02 10.62 7.58
CA HIS A 211 2.11 9.69 7.88
C HIS A 211 3.30 10.00 6.98
N ALA A 212 4.49 10.09 7.56
CA ALA A 212 5.69 10.32 6.78
C ALA A 212 6.87 9.48 7.26
N ILE A 213 7.71 9.05 6.33
CA ILE A 213 9.05 8.54 6.60
C ILE A 213 10.03 9.62 6.17
N LEU A 214 10.81 10.12 7.11
CA LEU A 214 11.84 11.13 6.86
C LEU A 214 13.20 10.45 6.83
N SER A 215 14.01 10.74 5.82
CA SER A 215 15.41 10.32 5.73
C SER A 215 16.31 11.43 6.24
N VAL A 216 17.13 11.15 7.24
CA VAL A 216 18.04 12.11 7.89
C VAL A 216 19.48 11.57 7.91
N PRO A 217 20.52 12.41 8.05
CA PRO A 217 21.90 11.95 8.09
C PRO A 217 22.17 11.07 9.31
N GLN A 218 23.25 10.28 9.27
CA GLN A 218 23.66 9.42 10.38
C GLN A 218 24.00 10.23 11.66
N SER A 219 24.35 11.51 11.51
CA SER A 219 24.63 12.42 12.63
C SER A 219 23.39 12.90 13.38
N TYR A 220 22.18 12.69 12.81
CA TYR A 220 20.93 13.09 13.46
C TYR A 220 20.79 12.49 14.87
N GLY A 221 20.43 13.33 15.83
CA GLY A 221 20.39 13.00 17.25
C GLY A 221 21.67 13.36 18.02
N ARG A 222 22.76 13.74 17.31
CA ARG A 222 24.01 14.25 17.93
C ARG A 222 24.26 15.73 17.63
N LYS A 223 24.06 16.14 16.37
CA LYS A 223 24.26 17.50 15.91
C LYS A 223 22.96 18.26 15.70
N GLU A 224 21.99 17.56 15.12
CA GLU A 224 20.65 18.09 14.87
C GLU A 224 19.64 17.12 15.52
N TYR A 225 18.68 17.68 16.24
CA TYR A 225 17.58 16.93 16.84
C TYR A 225 16.38 17.86 16.98
N ILE A 226 15.23 17.41 16.55
CA ILE A 226 13.97 18.14 16.73
C ILE A 226 13.16 17.33 17.74
N THR A 227 12.87 17.92 18.87
CA THR A 227 12.07 17.33 19.94
C THR A 227 10.60 17.18 19.51
N ARG A 228 9.84 16.33 20.20
CA ARG A 228 8.39 16.23 19.95
C ARG A 228 7.70 17.59 20.11
N ARG A 229 8.09 18.37 21.10
CA ARG A 229 7.53 19.71 21.35
C ARG A 229 7.81 20.66 20.20
N GLU A 230 9.02 20.71 19.69
CA GLU A 230 9.37 21.51 18.51
C GLU A 230 8.61 21.05 17.26
N TRP A 231 8.39 19.75 17.07
CA TRP A 231 7.54 19.25 15.99
C TRP A 231 6.07 19.72 16.12
N GLN A 232 5.52 19.75 17.34
CA GLN A 232 4.19 20.28 17.60
C GLN A 232 4.11 21.78 17.28
N GLU A 233 5.08 22.55 17.70
CA GLU A 233 5.17 23.99 17.43
C GLU A 233 5.33 24.29 15.94
N LEU A 234 6.24 23.58 15.27
CA LEU A 234 6.44 23.69 13.82
C LEU A 234 5.16 23.36 13.04
N TRP A 235 4.46 22.28 13.44
CA TRP A 235 3.22 21.89 12.77
C TRP A 235 2.08 22.87 13.05
N SER A 236 1.94 23.32 14.30
CA SER A 236 0.97 24.36 14.68
C SER A 236 1.19 25.66 13.89
N ASP A 237 2.43 26.11 13.80
CA ASP A 237 2.78 27.35 13.08
C ASP A 237 2.47 27.26 11.58
N VAL A 238 2.88 26.18 10.89
CA VAL A 238 2.62 26.06 9.44
C VAL A 238 1.15 25.75 9.11
N MET A 239 0.40 25.19 10.05
CA MET A 239 -1.05 24.96 9.94
C MET A 239 -1.87 26.15 10.43
N HIS A 240 -1.26 27.17 11.04
CA HIS A 240 -1.92 28.32 11.68
C HIS A 240 -2.97 27.85 12.71
N LEU A 241 -2.56 26.94 13.62
CA LEU A 241 -3.41 26.45 14.69
C LEU A 241 -3.28 27.32 15.95
N ASP A 242 -4.36 27.47 16.68
CA ASP A 242 -4.43 28.13 17.99
C ASP A 242 -4.13 27.20 19.16
N TYR A 243 -3.73 25.96 18.86
CA TYR A 243 -3.42 24.91 19.82
C TYR A 243 -2.23 24.07 19.37
N LEU A 244 -1.67 23.30 20.32
CA LEU A 244 -0.62 22.33 20.01
C LEU A 244 -1.25 21.00 19.59
N PRO A 245 -1.02 20.58 18.33
CA PRO A 245 -1.56 19.33 17.82
C PRO A 245 -0.80 18.12 18.38
N GLU A 246 -1.44 16.97 18.30
CA GLU A 246 -0.78 15.71 18.61
C GLU A 246 0.21 15.35 17.48
N VAL A 247 1.44 15.04 17.89
CA VAL A 247 2.52 14.64 16.99
C VAL A 247 3.20 13.40 17.56
N HIS A 248 3.37 12.40 16.72
CA HIS A 248 4.16 11.23 17.05
C HIS A 248 5.40 11.17 16.14
N ILE A 249 6.57 11.05 16.75
CA ILE A 249 7.81 10.84 16.03
C ILE A 249 8.58 9.68 16.64
N LYS A 250 9.07 8.80 15.79
CA LYS A 250 9.78 7.58 16.19
C LYS A 250 10.96 7.31 15.26
N ALA A 251 12.13 7.08 15.83
CA ALA A 251 13.26 6.58 15.07
C ALA A 251 13.00 5.14 14.59
N ILE A 252 13.32 4.88 13.34
CA ILE A 252 13.20 3.57 12.71
C ILE A 252 14.62 2.97 12.63
N LYS A 253 14.84 1.84 13.29
CA LYS A 253 16.14 1.13 13.22
C LYS A 253 16.43 0.62 11.80
N LYS A 254 15.41 0.07 11.15
CA LYS A 254 15.44 -0.41 9.76
C LYS A 254 14.06 -0.22 9.15
N VAL A 255 14.00 0.30 7.93
CA VAL A 255 12.73 0.35 7.17
C VAL A 255 12.38 -1.08 6.76
N THR A 256 11.26 -1.57 7.28
CA THR A 256 10.75 -2.91 7.02
C THR A 256 9.52 -2.84 6.10
N GLY A 257 9.11 -3.97 5.53
CA GLY A 257 7.84 -4.05 4.79
C GLY A 257 6.66 -3.50 5.61
N LYS A 258 6.62 -3.74 6.94
CA LYS A 258 5.60 -3.16 7.82
C LYS A 258 5.63 -1.63 7.84
N THR A 259 6.83 -1.04 7.90
CA THR A 259 6.99 0.42 7.88
C THR A 259 6.53 1.02 6.55
N VAL A 260 6.90 0.38 5.43
CA VAL A 260 6.48 0.82 4.09
C VAL A 260 4.96 0.67 3.93
N ALA A 261 4.37 -0.41 4.44
CA ALA A 261 2.92 -0.64 4.41
C ALA A 261 2.14 0.48 5.11
N GLU A 262 2.67 1.06 6.21
CA GLU A 262 2.02 2.17 6.91
C GLU A 262 1.86 3.44 6.03
N VAL A 263 2.82 3.73 5.17
CA VAL A 263 2.74 4.88 4.24
C VAL A 263 2.20 4.51 2.86
N ALA A 264 1.93 3.23 2.62
CA ALA A 264 1.29 2.74 1.40
C ALA A 264 -0.21 2.41 1.58
N LYS A 265 -0.79 2.70 2.74
CA LYS A 265 -2.19 2.46 3.06
C LYS A 265 -3.15 3.22 2.15
N TYR A 266 -4.41 2.80 2.18
CA TYR A 266 -5.51 3.54 1.56
C TYR A 266 -5.61 4.96 2.13
N SER A 267 -5.91 5.92 1.26
CA SER A 267 -6.21 7.29 1.71
C SER A 267 -7.51 7.35 2.54
N VAL A 268 -8.50 6.50 2.22
CA VAL A 268 -9.72 6.26 2.99
C VAL A 268 -10.00 4.77 2.95
N LYS A 269 -10.23 4.16 4.11
CA LYS A 269 -10.51 2.71 4.17
C LYS A 269 -11.91 2.42 3.63
N PRO A 270 -12.10 1.33 2.86
CA PRO A 270 -13.45 0.91 2.43
C PRO A 270 -14.44 0.78 3.58
N ALA A 271 -14.01 0.29 4.74
CA ALA A 271 -14.84 0.19 5.94
C ALA A 271 -15.39 1.53 6.46
N ASP A 272 -14.77 2.66 6.11
CA ASP A 272 -15.20 3.98 6.56
C ASP A 272 -16.38 4.53 5.72
N TYR A 273 -16.56 4.06 4.48
CA TYR A 273 -17.63 4.51 3.58
C TYR A 273 -18.58 3.40 3.11
N LEU A 274 -18.20 2.12 3.21
CA LEU A 274 -19.09 0.99 2.93
C LEU A 274 -19.84 0.58 4.19
N SER A 275 -20.77 1.42 4.62
CA SER A 275 -21.63 1.14 5.77
C SER A 275 -22.59 -0.03 5.51
N LYS A 276 -23.01 -0.73 6.57
CA LYS A 276 -24.08 -1.73 6.49
C LYS A 276 -25.44 -1.13 6.06
N SER A 277 -25.68 0.15 6.36
CA SER A 277 -26.83 0.90 5.86
C SER A 277 -26.51 1.54 4.52
N ALA A 278 -27.31 1.25 3.50
CA ALA A 278 -27.16 1.82 2.16
C ALA A 278 -27.29 3.36 2.16
N ASP A 279 -28.22 3.90 2.96
CA ASP A 279 -28.42 5.34 3.07
C ASP A 279 -27.22 6.05 3.68
N MET A 280 -26.64 5.45 4.73
CA MET A 280 -25.41 5.97 5.34
C MET A 280 -24.23 5.88 4.37
N ALA A 281 -24.08 4.76 3.68
CA ALA A 281 -23.03 4.61 2.66
C ALA A 281 -23.21 5.63 1.54
N LYS A 282 -24.43 5.86 1.07
CA LYS A 282 -24.75 6.88 0.05
C LYS A 282 -24.29 8.27 0.54
N LYS A 283 -24.71 8.67 1.74
CA LYS A 283 -24.32 9.96 2.32
C LYS A 283 -22.80 10.12 2.38
N ILE A 284 -22.07 9.12 2.88
CA ILE A 284 -20.60 9.19 3.01
C ILE A 284 -19.92 9.22 1.64
N VAL A 285 -20.43 8.48 0.66
CA VAL A 285 -19.90 8.49 -0.71
C VAL A 285 -20.11 9.87 -1.35
N GLU A 286 -21.29 10.50 -1.17
CA GLU A 286 -21.57 11.85 -1.63
C GLU A 286 -20.65 12.90 -0.99
N GLU A 287 -20.36 12.77 0.32
CA GLU A 287 -19.41 13.63 1.04
C GLU A 287 -17.98 13.50 0.51
N LEU A 288 -17.53 12.29 0.19
CA LEU A 288 -16.12 12.00 -0.13
C LEU A 288 -15.81 12.11 -1.62
N ASP A 289 -16.73 11.78 -2.52
CA ASP A 289 -16.44 11.59 -3.94
C ASP A 289 -15.81 12.83 -4.59
N ASN A 290 -16.45 13.98 -4.45
CA ASN A 290 -15.97 15.24 -5.01
C ASN A 290 -14.71 15.76 -4.30
N VAL A 291 -14.61 15.53 -2.98
CA VAL A 291 -13.48 16.01 -2.17
C VAL A 291 -12.20 15.28 -2.51
N LEU A 292 -12.28 13.98 -2.83
CA LEU A 292 -11.12 13.14 -3.08
C LEU A 292 -10.70 13.10 -4.55
N ASP A 293 -11.57 13.54 -5.47
CA ASP A 293 -11.30 13.47 -6.90
C ASP A 293 -10.12 14.37 -7.29
N GLY A 294 -9.25 13.88 -8.16
CA GLY A 294 -8.04 14.58 -8.60
C GLY A 294 -6.96 14.80 -7.54
N LYS A 295 -7.17 14.45 -6.26
CA LYS A 295 -6.17 14.66 -5.20
C LYS A 295 -5.12 13.55 -5.18
N ARG A 296 -3.87 13.96 -4.92
CA ARG A 296 -2.74 13.06 -4.65
C ARG A 296 -2.52 12.95 -3.16
N PHE A 297 -2.44 11.73 -2.66
CA PHE A 297 -2.26 11.44 -1.23
C PHE A 297 -0.84 11.05 -0.89
N VAL A 298 -0.07 10.50 -1.84
CA VAL A 298 1.34 10.16 -1.68
C VAL A 298 2.22 11.20 -2.37
N SER A 299 3.25 11.66 -1.67
CA SER A 299 4.27 12.54 -2.24
C SER A 299 5.66 12.16 -1.75
N LEU A 300 6.63 12.31 -2.63
CA LEU A 300 8.04 12.02 -2.40
C LEU A 300 8.85 13.31 -2.51
N GLY A 301 9.94 13.43 -1.73
CA GLY A 301 10.85 14.56 -1.82
C GLY A 301 12.31 14.18 -1.58
N GLY A 302 13.23 15.03 -2.03
CA GLY A 302 14.67 14.84 -1.90
C GLY A 302 15.15 13.50 -2.46
N ILE A 303 16.09 12.87 -1.77
CA ILE A 303 16.71 11.59 -2.20
C ILE A 303 15.70 10.48 -2.50
N ILE A 304 14.54 10.48 -1.85
CA ILE A 304 13.50 9.48 -2.10
C ILE A 304 12.88 9.71 -3.48
N SER A 305 12.60 10.97 -3.83
CA SER A 305 12.09 11.31 -5.16
C SER A 305 13.13 11.06 -6.26
N GLU A 306 14.40 11.37 -5.99
CA GLU A 306 15.51 11.13 -6.92
C GLU A 306 15.68 9.65 -7.20
N GLU A 307 15.64 8.83 -6.15
CA GLU A 307 15.77 7.39 -6.29
C GLU A 307 14.55 6.76 -6.99
N ASN A 308 13.34 7.25 -6.70
CA ASN A 308 12.14 6.84 -7.43
C ASN A 308 12.24 7.18 -8.93
N LYS A 309 12.85 8.31 -9.30
CA LYS A 309 13.09 8.64 -10.72
C LYS A 309 13.96 7.60 -11.40
N LYS A 310 15.00 7.11 -10.74
CA LYS A 310 15.90 6.09 -11.29
C LYS A 310 15.22 4.71 -11.42
N ILE A 311 14.46 4.30 -10.40
CA ILE A 311 13.86 2.96 -10.30
C ILE A 311 12.54 2.86 -11.08
N ASN A 312 11.76 3.94 -11.14
CA ASN A 312 10.38 3.96 -11.63
C ASN A 312 10.12 5.07 -12.66
N ASN A 313 11.15 5.54 -13.34
CA ASN A 313 11.08 6.62 -14.35
C ASN A 313 10.29 7.86 -13.87
N GLY A 314 10.31 8.14 -12.56
CA GLY A 314 9.61 9.28 -11.96
C GLY A 314 8.09 9.16 -11.88
N LYS A 315 7.50 8.02 -12.27
CA LYS A 315 6.06 7.78 -12.10
C LYS A 315 5.67 7.93 -10.62
N ASN A 316 4.48 8.47 -10.37
CA ASN A 316 3.97 8.55 -9.00
C ASN A 316 3.69 7.13 -8.49
N PRO A 317 4.09 6.80 -7.24
CA PRO A 317 3.81 5.47 -6.67
C PRO A 317 2.33 5.07 -6.62
N GLU A 318 1.41 6.05 -6.65
CA GLU A 318 -0.04 5.80 -6.70
C GLU A 318 -0.56 5.50 -8.12
N ASP A 319 0.23 5.71 -9.17
CA ASP A 319 -0.22 5.49 -10.54
C ASP A 319 -0.46 4.00 -10.77
N LEU A 320 -1.62 3.69 -11.36
CA LEU A 320 -2.05 2.29 -11.59
C LEU A 320 -1.55 1.72 -12.90
N ASP A 321 -0.80 2.52 -13.66
CA ASP A 321 -0.26 2.06 -14.92
C ASP A 321 0.62 0.84 -14.66
N GLU A 322 0.14 -0.30 -15.14
CA GLU A 322 0.90 -1.55 -15.20
C GLU A 322 1.30 -2.19 -13.86
N LEU A 323 0.32 -2.52 -13.02
CA LEU A 323 0.51 -3.63 -12.09
C LEU A 323 0.39 -4.98 -12.83
N THR A 324 1.10 -5.09 -13.93
CA THR A 324 1.42 -6.37 -14.53
C THR A 324 2.67 -6.90 -13.84
N ASP A 325 2.67 -8.17 -13.53
CA ASP A 325 3.84 -8.84 -12.95
C ASP A 325 4.89 -9.13 -14.06
N ASP A 326 4.92 -8.32 -15.15
CA ASP A 326 5.73 -8.56 -16.33
C ASP A 326 7.17 -8.05 -16.12
N ASP A 327 8.07 -8.97 -15.85
CA ASP A 327 9.52 -8.73 -15.70
C ASP A 327 10.32 -9.12 -16.95
N GLY A 328 9.68 -9.28 -18.10
CA GLY A 328 10.34 -9.40 -19.41
C GLY A 328 11.08 -10.73 -19.70
N ASP A 329 10.91 -11.75 -18.90
CA ASP A 329 11.50 -13.06 -19.16
C ASP A 329 10.78 -13.80 -20.30
N TRP A 330 11.54 -14.22 -21.29
CA TRP A 330 11.07 -14.97 -22.48
C TRP A 330 10.77 -16.43 -22.14
N ILE A 331 9.70 -16.67 -21.36
CA ILE A 331 9.16 -17.99 -21.10
C ILE A 331 7.83 -18.08 -21.85
N GLU A 332 7.55 -19.21 -22.45
CA GLU A 332 6.24 -19.46 -23.05
C GLU A 332 5.19 -19.57 -21.94
N TRP A 333 4.35 -18.55 -21.82
CA TRP A 333 3.31 -18.46 -20.80
C TRP A 333 1.95 -18.82 -21.38
N GLU A 334 1.28 -19.79 -20.78
CA GLU A 334 -0.13 -20.02 -21.05
C GLU A 334 -0.96 -18.88 -20.43
N LYS A 335 -1.92 -18.37 -21.18
CA LYS A 335 -2.85 -17.34 -20.70
C LYS A 335 -4.15 -17.95 -20.26
N VAL A 336 -4.59 -17.65 -19.05
CA VAL A 336 -5.88 -18.04 -18.49
C VAL A 336 -6.67 -16.81 -18.09
N VAL A 337 -7.95 -16.77 -18.45
CA VAL A 337 -8.82 -15.63 -18.18
C VAL A 337 -9.92 -16.06 -17.22
N TYR A 338 -10.16 -15.24 -16.22
CA TYR A 338 -11.26 -15.36 -15.28
C TYR A 338 -12.19 -14.18 -15.40
N GLU A 339 -13.49 -14.41 -15.49
CA GLU A 339 -14.51 -13.36 -15.50
C GLU A 339 -15.35 -13.44 -14.23
N TYR A 340 -15.72 -12.29 -13.70
CA TYR A 340 -16.57 -12.22 -12.52
C TYR A 340 -18.03 -12.49 -12.88
N ASN A 341 -18.58 -13.56 -12.33
CA ASN A 341 -19.98 -13.90 -12.46
C ASN A 341 -20.80 -13.12 -11.41
N PHE A 342 -21.63 -12.21 -11.88
CA PHE A 342 -22.45 -11.36 -11.00
C PHE A 342 -23.58 -12.13 -10.28
N GLY A 343 -23.96 -13.31 -10.78
CA GLY A 343 -24.97 -14.17 -10.16
C GLY A 343 -24.40 -14.95 -8.97
N SER A 344 -23.25 -15.60 -9.17
CA SER A 344 -22.58 -16.40 -8.13
C SER A 344 -21.69 -15.56 -7.21
N GLY A 345 -21.25 -14.40 -7.66
CA GLY A 345 -20.37 -13.52 -6.92
C GLY A 345 -18.91 -13.99 -6.81
N VAL A 346 -18.47 -14.84 -7.74
CA VAL A 346 -17.12 -15.38 -7.83
C VAL A 346 -16.53 -15.21 -9.23
N TYR A 347 -15.21 -15.39 -9.35
CA TYR A 347 -14.56 -15.45 -10.64
C TYR A 347 -14.57 -16.88 -11.19
N GLU A 348 -14.99 -17.01 -12.43
CA GLU A 348 -15.06 -18.29 -13.16
C GLU A 348 -14.09 -18.27 -14.33
N ARG A 349 -13.37 -19.37 -14.56
CA ARG A 349 -12.45 -19.50 -15.69
C ARG A 349 -13.25 -19.52 -16.99
N LEU A 350 -12.87 -18.66 -17.93
CA LEU A 350 -13.41 -18.73 -19.28
C LEU A 350 -12.73 -19.87 -20.04
N SER A 351 -13.57 -20.74 -20.64
CA SER A 351 -13.08 -21.71 -21.64
C SER A 351 -12.75 -20.94 -22.91
N VAL A 352 -11.49 -20.88 -23.28
CA VAL A 352 -11.01 -20.30 -24.54
C VAL A 352 -11.00 -21.38 -25.61
#